data_21ac5311d85596e33f79f2717f0ad34e
#
_entry.id   21ac5311d85596e33f79f2717f0ad34e
#
_cell.length_a   1.000
_cell.length_b   1.000
_cell.length_c   1.000
_cell.angle_alpha   90.00
_cell.angle_beta   90.00
_cell.angle_gamma   90.00
#
_symmetry.space_group_name_H-M   'P 1'
#
loop_
_entity.id
_entity.type
_entity.pdbx_description
1 polymer ?
#
loop_
_entity_poly.entity_id
_entity_poly.type
_entity_poly.pdbx_seq_one_letter_code
_entity_poly.pdbx_strand_id
1 'polypeptide(L)'
;MAILKHIASKNANYGSAIDYLKYQHDEFHLVPVLDESGNMLLREEFYLDGLNCHPETFDLECELLNQQYHKNTTYDEIKSHHYIISHDPRDNADHDLTGEHAQAVGLEYAKANFPGHQALVCTHTDGNNGTGNIHTHIIINSLRKFDIEPQTYTERPIDCKAGYQHHLTKDYLKHLQKSLMDICQREGLHQVDLLSPAADKITQQEYHAQRRGQLNLDIANMELLGDGITPMHLSLIHISEPTRPY
;
A
#
# COMPACT_ATOMS: atom_id res chain seq x y z
N MET A 1 -9.44 -3.09 -10.75
CA MET A 1 -9.17 -1.66 -11.04
C MET A 1 -7.96 -1.23 -10.23
N ALA A 2 -6.91 -0.70 -10.89
CA ALA A 2 -5.74 -0.23 -10.15
C ALA A 2 -6.10 1.01 -9.31
N ILE A 3 -5.75 1.00 -8.03
CA ILE A 3 -5.97 2.12 -7.11
C ILE A 3 -4.68 2.45 -6.35
N LEU A 4 -4.51 3.71 -6.01
CA LEU A 4 -3.39 4.19 -5.20
C LEU A 4 -3.90 4.61 -3.82
N LYS A 5 -3.36 4.01 -2.75
CA LYS A 5 -3.59 4.38 -1.36
C LYS A 5 -2.32 4.96 -0.76
N HIS A 6 -2.44 5.95 0.12
CA HIS A 6 -1.32 6.55 0.86
C HIS A 6 -1.59 6.54 2.36
N ILE A 7 -0.57 6.20 3.13
CA ILE A 7 -0.57 6.19 4.59
C ILE A 7 0.72 6.87 5.06
N ALA A 8 0.61 7.89 5.93
CA ALA A 8 1.76 8.48 6.60
C ALA A 8 1.96 7.81 7.96
N SER A 9 3.19 7.41 8.27
CA SER A 9 3.51 6.71 9.51
C SER A 9 4.46 7.52 10.40
N LYS A 10 4.14 7.60 11.68
CA LYS A 10 4.99 8.17 12.73
C LYS A 10 5.82 7.08 13.45
N ASN A 11 5.66 5.82 13.08
CA ASN A 11 6.41 4.72 13.68
C ASN A 11 7.90 4.87 13.39
N ALA A 12 8.71 4.93 14.43
CA ALA A 12 10.16 5.04 14.33
C ALA A 12 10.85 3.69 14.04
N ASN A 13 10.16 2.58 14.24
CA ASN A 13 10.67 1.25 13.94
C ASN A 13 10.48 0.92 12.46
N TYR A 14 11.49 1.20 11.64
CA TYR A 14 11.48 0.84 10.22
C TYR A 14 11.56 -0.68 9.99
N GLY A 15 12.11 -1.45 10.95
CA GLY A 15 12.14 -2.91 10.90
C GLY A 15 10.73 -3.50 10.89
N SER A 16 9.78 -2.89 11.58
CA SER A 16 8.37 -3.32 11.53
C SER A 16 7.76 -3.22 10.13
N ALA A 17 8.26 -2.35 9.28
CA ALA A 17 7.83 -2.27 7.89
C ALA A 17 8.37 -3.46 7.08
N ILE A 18 9.62 -3.87 7.33
CA ILE A 18 10.21 -5.07 6.70
C ILE A 18 9.43 -6.31 7.13
N ASP A 19 9.14 -6.45 8.43
CA ASP A 19 8.37 -7.58 8.97
C ASP A 19 6.97 -7.63 8.35
N TYR A 20 6.29 -6.49 8.24
CA TYR A 20 4.98 -6.40 7.61
C TYR A 20 5.01 -6.86 6.14
N LEU A 21 6.08 -6.57 5.42
CA LEU A 21 6.21 -6.97 4.02
C LEU A 21 6.55 -8.46 3.85
N LYS A 22 7.34 -9.05 4.74
CA LYS A 22 7.82 -10.43 4.62
C LYS A 22 6.89 -11.46 5.25
N TYR A 23 6.24 -11.12 6.37
CA TYR A 23 5.46 -12.07 7.15
C TYR A 23 3.96 -11.88 6.96
N GLN A 24 3.20 -12.94 7.17
CA GLN A 24 1.74 -12.90 7.12
C GLN A 24 1.19 -12.13 8.32
N HIS A 25 0.17 -11.33 8.08
CA HIS A 25 -0.53 -10.57 9.10
C HIS A 25 -2.04 -10.78 8.99
N ASP A 26 -2.70 -10.86 10.16
CA ASP A 26 -4.15 -10.82 10.22
C ASP A 26 -4.65 -9.46 9.74
N GLU A 27 -5.58 -9.46 8.76
CA GLU A 27 -6.09 -8.23 8.14
C GLU A 27 -6.86 -7.32 9.09
N PHE A 28 -7.55 -7.92 10.03
CA PHE A 28 -8.48 -7.20 10.89
C PHE A 28 -7.76 -6.59 12.08
N HIS A 29 -6.76 -7.29 12.60
CA HIS A 29 -6.05 -6.91 13.81
C HIS A 29 -4.63 -6.38 13.55
N LEU A 30 -4.11 -6.56 12.31
CA LEU A 30 -2.76 -6.17 11.91
C LEU A 30 -1.67 -6.79 12.80
N VAL A 31 -1.93 -7.98 13.34
CA VAL A 31 -0.97 -8.74 14.13
C VAL A 31 -0.33 -9.83 13.27
N PRO A 32 0.95 -10.17 13.49
CA PRO A 32 1.61 -11.25 12.77
C PRO A 32 0.90 -12.59 13.01
N VAL A 33 0.77 -13.39 11.94
CA VAL A 33 0.37 -14.80 12.05
C VAL A 33 1.57 -15.60 12.53
N LEU A 34 1.34 -16.44 13.56
CA LEU A 34 2.39 -17.27 14.15
C LEU A 34 2.21 -18.72 13.77
N ASP A 35 3.32 -19.42 13.60
CA ASP A 35 3.36 -20.89 13.46
C ASP A 35 3.13 -21.59 14.82
N GLU A 36 3.08 -22.93 14.82
CA GLU A 36 2.91 -23.74 16.03
C GLU A 36 4.00 -23.54 17.08
N SER A 37 5.18 -23.03 16.66
CA SER A 37 6.34 -22.75 17.51
C SER A 37 6.38 -21.31 18.03
N GLY A 38 5.42 -20.46 17.61
CA GLY A 38 5.33 -19.06 18.00
C GLY A 38 6.20 -18.12 17.16
N ASN A 39 6.73 -18.57 16.03
CA ASN A 39 7.47 -17.71 15.11
C ASN A 39 6.53 -17.09 14.07
N MET A 40 6.87 -15.88 13.58
CA MET A 40 6.12 -15.25 12.51
C MET A 40 6.16 -16.09 11.24
N LEU A 41 5.00 -16.30 10.63
CA LEU A 41 4.83 -17.10 9.43
C LEU A 41 5.23 -16.29 8.20
N LEU A 42 6.26 -16.75 7.48
CA LEU A 42 6.72 -16.12 6.24
C LEU A 42 5.62 -16.24 5.16
N ARG A 43 5.47 -15.21 4.31
CA ARG A 43 4.59 -15.28 3.14
C ARG A 43 5.13 -16.32 2.15
N GLU A 44 4.22 -17.05 1.50
CA GLU A 44 4.59 -18.07 0.52
C GLU A 44 5.20 -17.45 -0.74
N GLU A 45 4.64 -16.32 -1.17
CA GLU A 45 5.11 -15.60 -2.36
C GLU A 45 5.10 -14.08 -2.12
N PHE A 46 6.27 -13.48 -2.26
CA PHE A 46 6.43 -12.03 -2.28
C PHE A 46 7.70 -11.65 -3.06
N TYR A 47 7.69 -10.46 -3.64
CA TYR A 47 8.81 -9.89 -4.39
C TYR A 47 9.25 -8.62 -3.66
N LEU A 48 10.52 -8.51 -3.30
CA LEU A 48 11.03 -7.39 -2.49
C LEU A 48 12.32 -6.82 -3.09
N ASP A 49 12.29 -5.53 -3.40
CA ASP A 49 13.42 -4.76 -3.89
C ASP A 49 13.62 -3.47 -3.12
N GLY A 50 14.85 -2.93 -3.17
CA GLY A 50 15.21 -1.62 -2.62
C GLY A 50 15.45 -0.59 -3.71
N LEU A 51 14.95 0.63 -3.50
CA LEU A 51 15.34 1.81 -4.26
C LEU A 51 16.25 2.67 -3.39
N ASN A 52 17.48 2.96 -3.85
CA ASN A 52 18.47 3.75 -3.13
C ASN A 52 18.87 3.19 -1.75
N CYS A 53 18.57 1.92 -1.47
CA CYS A 53 18.90 1.20 -0.25
C CYS A 53 18.95 -0.31 -0.53
N HIS A 54 19.55 -1.06 0.39
CA HIS A 54 19.44 -2.50 0.37
C HIS A 54 18.19 -2.94 1.18
N PRO A 55 17.33 -3.84 0.68
CA PRO A 55 16.08 -4.22 1.36
C PRO A 55 16.28 -4.72 2.79
N GLU A 56 17.34 -5.51 3.04
CA GLU A 56 17.60 -6.11 4.34
C GLU A 56 18.16 -5.12 5.39
N THR A 57 18.64 -3.96 4.96
CA THR A 57 19.25 -2.95 5.84
C THR A 57 18.53 -1.60 5.75
N PHE A 58 17.33 -1.60 5.16
CA PHE A 58 16.53 -0.38 4.98
C PHE A 58 16.31 0.38 6.29
N ASP A 59 16.03 -0.31 7.38
CA ASP A 59 15.83 0.25 8.71
C ASP A 59 17.08 0.99 9.19
N LEU A 60 18.24 0.33 9.17
CA LEU A 60 19.53 0.91 9.57
C LEU A 60 19.91 2.10 8.68
N GLU A 61 19.72 1.96 7.36
CA GLU A 61 20.04 3.04 6.42
C GLU A 61 19.13 4.27 6.62
N CYS A 62 17.84 4.07 6.93
CA CYS A 62 16.92 5.15 7.26
C CYS A 62 17.32 5.84 8.57
N GLU A 63 17.66 5.08 9.61
CA GLU A 63 18.12 5.61 10.87
C GLU A 63 19.41 6.42 10.73
N LEU A 64 20.40 5.92 9.99
CA LEU A 64 21.63 6.63 9.71
C LEU A 64 21.39 7.96 8.98
N LEU A 65 20.49 7.97 8.00
CA LEU A 65 20.11 9.18 7.28
C LEU A 65 19.44 10.19 8.22
N ASN A 66 18.52 9.72 9.06
CA ASN A 66 17.84 10.56 10.05
C ASN A 66 18.82 11.19 11.04
N GLN A 67 19.80 10.42 11.51
CA GLN A 67 20.87 10.89 12.40
C GLN A 67 21.76 11.91 11.70
N GLN A 68 22.15 11.67 10.45
CA GLN A 68 22.98 12.59 9.66
C GLN A 68 22.36 13.99 9.54
N TYR A 69 21.05 14.06 9.36
CA TYR A 69 20.33 15.31 9.19
C TYR A 69 19.65 15.83 10.48
N HIS A 70 19.78 15.12 11.59
CA HIS A 70 19.11 15.44 12.87
C HIS A 70 17.60 15.62 12.71
N LYS A 71 16.96 14.74 11.94
CA LYS A 71 15.53 14.74 11.63
C LYS A 71 14.86 13.44 12.10
N ASN A 72 13.55 13.45 12.11
CA ASN A 72 12.74 12.30 12.54
C ASN A 72 13.03 11.84 13.96
N THR A 73 13.44 12.76 14.85
CA THR A 73 13.82 12.48 16.22
C THR A 73 12.64 12.57 17.19
N THR A 74 11.59 13.31 16.84
CA THR A 74 10.42 13.51 17.70
C THR A 74 9.28 12.58 17.34
N TYR A 75 8.41 12.27 18.31
CA TYR A 75 7.26 11.37 18.11
C TYR A 75 6.29 11.87 17.05
N ASP A 76 6.10 13.19 16.93
CA ASP A 76 5.10 13.77 16.04
C ASP A 76 5.50 13.84 14.57
N GLU A 77 6.77 13.65 14.26
CA GLU A 77 7.27 13.67 12.89
C GLU A 77 6.86 12.40 12.12
N ILE A 78 6.50 12.58 10.85
CA ILE A 78 6.25 11.47 9.94
C ILE A 78 7.59 10.84 9.56
N LYS A 79 7.77 9.55 9.85
CA LYS A 79 9.00 8.80 9.60
C LYS A 79 9.04 8.18 8.23
N SER A 80 7.89 7.70 7.78
CA SER A 80 7.77 7.03 6.48
C SER A 80 6.43 7.31 5.83
N HIS A 81 6.39 7.14 4.51
CA HIS A 81 5.14 7.14 3.74
C HIS A 81 4.99 5.80 3.05
N HIS A 82 3.82 5.22 3.17
CA HIS A 82 3.48 3.94 2.59
C HIS A 82 2.44 4.16 1.50
N TYR A 83 2.81 3.85 0.27
CA TYR A 83 1.95 3.83 -0.90
C TYR A 83 1.60 2.40 -1.24
N ILE A 84 0.35 2.14 -1.60
CA ILE A 84 -0.11 0.81 -1.98
C ILE A 84 -0.79 0.93 -3.34
N ILE A 85 -0.29 0.19 -4.31
CA ILE A 85 -0.91 -0.01 -5.62
C ILE A 85 -1.65 -1.34 -5.55
N SER A 86 -2.98 -1.32 -5.61
CA SER A 86 -3.78 -2.54 -5.73
C SER A 86 -4.24 -2.68 -7.17
N HIS A 87 -3.90 -3.81 -7.81
CA HIS A 87 -4.32 -4.12 -9.17
C HIS A 87 -5.75 -4.67 -9.20
N ASP A 88 -6.37 -4.67 -10.37
CA ASP A 88 -7.68 -5.31 -10.55
C ASP A 88 -7.51 -6.83 -10.49
N PRO A 89 -8.32 -7.57 -9.72
CA PRO A 89 -8.26 -9.04 -9.74
C PRO A 89 -8.45 -9.65 -11.12
N ARG A 90 -9.14 -8.94 -12.03
CA ARG A 90 -9.33 -9.40 -13.42
C ARG A 90 -8.04 -9.37 -14.24
N ASP A 91 -7.06 -8.53 -13.85
CA ASP A 91 -5.80 -8.43 -14.58
C ASP A 91 -5.01 -9.76 -14.58
N ASN A 92 -5.22 -10.62 -13.57
CA ASN A 92 -4.64 -11.96 -13.55
C ASN A 92 -5.18 -12.84 -14.69
N ALA A 93 -6.47 -12.76 -14.97
CA ALA A 93 -7.13 -13.59 -16.00
C ALA A 93 -7.11 -12.93 -17.38
N ASP A 94 -7.29 -11.61 -17.45
CA ASP A 94 -7.49 -10.87 -18.71
C ASP A 94 -6.16 -10.42 -19.34
N HIS A 95 -5.12 -10.22 -18.50
CA HIS A 95 -3.84 -9.62 -18.91
C HIS A 95 -2.61 -10.41 -18.43
N ASP A 96 -2.78 -11.62 -17.90
CA ASP A 96 -1.71 -12.49 -17.37
C ASP A 96 -0.79 -11.74 -16.37
N LEU A 97 -1.36 -10.86 -15.54
CA LEU A 97 -0.60 -10.11 -14.55
C LEU A 97 -0.07 -11.08 -13.49
N THR A 98 1.26 -11.21 -13.42
CA THR A 98 1.97 -11.99 -12.41
C THR A 98 2.50 -11.10 -11.29
N GLY A 99 2.87 -11.68 -10.15
CA GLY A 99 3.55 -10.97 -9.07
C GLY A 99 4.86 -10.31 -9.52
N GLU A 100 5.64 -10.99 -10.38
CA GLU A 100 6.88 -10.47 -10.95
C GLU A 100 6.63 -9.25 -11.84
N HIS A 101 5.61 -9.30 -12.71
CA HIS A 101 5.24 -8.16 -13.57
C HIS A 101 4.75 -6.97 -12.72
N ALA A 102 3.89 -7.22 -11.72
CA ALA A 102 3.44 -6.17 -10.80
C ALA A 102 4.59 -5.55 -10.00
N GLN A 103 5.61 -6.36 -9.60
CA GLN A 103 6.83 -5.86 -8.98
C GLN A 103 7.62 -4.94 -9.91
N ALA A 104 7.77 -5.31 -11.18
CA ALA A 104 8.44 -4.48 -12.18
C ALA A 104 7.72 -3.13 -12.37
N VAL A 105 6.38 -3.15 -12.46
CA VAL A 105 5.52 -1.95 -12.51
C VAL A 105 5.71 -1.10 -11.26
N GLY A 106 5.70 -1.70 -10.08
CA GLY A 106 5.91 -1.00 -8.80
C GLY A 106 7.29 -0.36 -8.69
N LEU A 107 8.34 -1.04 -9.14
CA LEU A 107 9.70 -0.51 -9.19
C LEU A 107 9.83 0.66 -10.16
N GLU A 108 9.24 0.56 -11.35
CA GLU A 108 9.21 1.65 -12.31
C GLU A 108 8.49 2.87 -11.74
N TYR A 109 7.32 2.64 -11.14
CA TYR A 109 6.56 3.69 -10.48
C TYR A 109 7.35 4.36 -9.35
N ALA A 110 8.02 3.58 -8.50
CA ALA A 110 8.84 4.11 -7.40
C ALA A 110 10.01 4.94 -7.91
N LYS A 111 10.73 4.46 -8.95
CA LYS A 111 11.85 5.18 -9.59
C LYS A 111 11.41 6.51 -10.21
N ALA A 112 10.26 6.52 -10.87
CA ALA A 112 9.72 7.72 -11.51
C ALA A 112 9.25 8.77 -10.49
N ASN A 113 8.65 8.34 -9.39
CA ASN A 113 7.95 9.25 -8.48
C ASN A 113 8.70 9.55 -7.18
N PHE A 114 9.64 8.68 -6.76
CA PHE A 114 10.41 8.85 -5.52
C PHE A 114 11.93 8.72 -5.71
N PRO A 115 12.53 9.27 -6.78
CA PRO A 115 13.91 8.97 -7.17
C PRO A 115 14.96 9.33 -6.13
N GLY A 116 14.68 10.31 -5.29
CA GLY A 116 15.62 10.77 -4.26
C GLY A 116 15.43 10.14 -2.89
N HIS A 117 14.43 9.26 -2.70
CA HIS A 117 14.16 8.61 -1.43
C HIS A 117 14.74 7.19 -1.38
N GLN A 118 15.02 6.72 -0.16
CA GLN A 118 15.16 5.29 0.10
C GLN A 118 13.76 4.69 0.12
N ALA A 119 13.56 3.58 -0.58
CA ALA A 119 12.27 2.91 -0.60
C ALA A 119 12.42 1.39 -0.61
N LEU A 120 11.46 0.71 0.05
CA LEU A 120 11.16 -0.70 -0.18
C LEU A 120 10.01 -0.79 -1.17
N VAL A 121 10.14 -1.65 -2.16
CA VAL A 121 9.06 -2.01 -3.09
C VAL A 121 8.81 -3.51 -2.94
N CYS A 122 7.61 -3.86 -2.52
CA CYS A 122 7.25 -5.25 -2.27
C CYS A 122 5.88 -5.58 -2.85
N THR A 123 5.82 -6.60 -3.67
CA THR A 123 4.56 -7.10 -4.23
C THR A 123 4.13 -8.37 -3.53
N HIS A 124 2.87 -8.43 -3.14
CA HIS A 124 2.18 -9.58 -2.60
C HIS A 124 1.15 -10.10 -3.60
N THR A 125 1.02 -11.41 -3.68
CA THR A 125 0.02 -12.11 -4.51
C THR A 125 -1.12 -12.70 -3.68
N ASP A 126 -0.98 -12.67 -2.36
CA ASP A 126 -1.90 -13.24 -1.36
C ASP A 126 -2.92 -12.23 -0.83
N GLY A 127 -3.35 -11.25 -1.63
CA GLY A 127 -4.31 -10.23 -1.19
C GLY A 127 -5.54 -10.84 -0.55
N ASN A 128 -5.80 -10.42 0.68
CA ASN A 128 -6.67 -11.04 1.67
C ASN A 128 -8.19 -10.92 1.41
N ASN A 129 -8.61 -10.56 0.22
CA ASN A 129 -10.05 -10.51 -0.11
C ASN A 129 -10.60 -11.87 -0.55
N GLY A 130 -9.85 -12.97 -0.32
CA GLY A 130 -10.20 -14.28 -0.85
C GLY A 130 -10.14 -14.38 -2.38
N THR A 131 -9.71 -13.30 -3.05
CA THR A 131 -9.64 -13.18 -4.51
C THR A 131 -8.22 -13.25 -5.05
N GLY A 132 -7.20 -13.36 -4.17
CA GLY A 132 -5.78 -13.37 -4.59
C GLY A 132 -5.35 -12.07 -5.27
N ASN A 133 -5.79 -10.93 -4.76
CA ASN A 133 -5.53 -9.64 -5.38
C ASN A 133 -4.05 -9.26 -5.27
N ILE A 134 -3.40 -9.06 -6.41
CA ILE A 134 -2.01 -8.58 -6.44
C ILE A 134 -1.95 -7.13 -6.02
N HIS A 135 -1.04 -6.82 -5.08
CA HIS A 135 -0.84 -5.45 -4.63
C HIS A 135 0.64 -5.19 -4.32
N THR A 136 1.09 -3.98 -4.67
CA THR A 136 2.46 -3.56 -4.47
C THR A 136 2.53 -2.48 -3.41
N HIS A 137 3.33 -2.73 -2.38
CA HIS A 137 3.67 -1.80 -1.32
C HIS A 137 4.93 -1.03 -1.69
N ILE A 138 4.91 0.30 -1.53
CA ILE A 138 6.07 1.17 -1.70
C ILE A 138 6.22 1.96 -0.41
N ILE A 139 7.23 1.64 0.41
CA ILE A 139 7.48 2.31 1.69
C ILE A 139 8.72 3.17 1.54
N ILE A 140 8.56 4.48 1.59
CA ILE A 140 9.68 5.43 1.47
C ILE A 140 10.06 6.00 2.85
N ASN A 141 11.35 6.21 3.08
CA ASN A 141 11.80 7.09 4.16
C ASN A 141 11.26 8.51 3.90
N SER A 142 10.71 9.16 4.91
CA SER A 142 10.22 10.53 4.75
C SER A 142 11.33 11.51 4.36
N LEU A 143 12.57 11.26 4.78
CA LEU A 143 13.71 12.08 4.36
C LEU A 143 14.23 11.69 2.98
N ARG A 144 14.56 12.68 2.19
CA ARG A 144 15.22 12.51 0.91
C ARG A 144 16.71 12.20 1.12
N LYS A 145 17.22 11.15 0.46
CA LYS A 145 18.63 10.75 0.51
C LYS A 145 19.48 11.54 -0.48
N PHE A 146 18.95 11.80 -1.68
CA PHE A 146 19.66 12.47 -2.76
C PHE A 146 18.93 13.71 -3.25
N ASP A 147 19.67 14.72 -3.69
CA ASP A 147 19.11 15.85 -4.42
C ASP A 147 18.46 15.38 -5.72
N ILE A 148 17.35 16.00 -6.08
CA ILE A 148 16.69 15.82 -7.37
C ILE A 148 16.44 17.19 -8.02
N GLU A 149 16.26 17.20 -9.33
CA GLU A 149 15.80 18.40 -10.04
C GLU A 149 14.34 18.71 -9.66
N PRO A 150 14.00 20.01 -9.50
CA PRO A 150 12.63 20.43 -9.25
C PRO A 150 11.68 19.94 -10.35
N GLN A 151 10.55 19.36 -9.93
CA GLN A 151 9.52 18.85 -10.82
C GLN A 151 8.34 19.84 -10.89
N THR A 152 7.48 19.70 -11.87
CA THR A 152 6.32 20.60 -12.08
C THR A 152 5.34 20.61 -10.89
N TYR A 153 5.31 19.52 -10.10
CA TYR A 153 4.51 19.38 -8.90
C TYR A 153 5.23 19.80 -7.61
N THR A 154 6.50 20.23 -7.71
CA THR A 154 7.28 20.67 -6.55
C THR A 154 6.83 22.06 -6.13
N GLU A 155 6.21 22.16 -4.96
CA GLU A 155 5.74 23.44 -4.42
C GLU A 155 6.90 24.30 -3.92
N ARG A 156 7.84 23.70 -3.19
CA ARG A 156 9.00 24.38 -2.62
C ARG A 156 10.29 23.77 -3.17
N PRO A 157 11.19 24.59 -3.79
CA PRO A 157 12.45 24.07 -4.35
C PRO A 157 13.30 23.30 -3.33
N ILE A 158 13.16 23.64 -2.03
CA ILE A 158 13.93 22.98 -0.96
C ILE A 158 13.50 21.52 -0.75
N ASP A 159 12.26 21.17 -1.11
CA ASP A 159 11.77 19.79 -0.98
C ASP A 159 12.49 18.82 -1.92
N CYS A 160 13.24 19.35 -2.90
CA CYS A 160 14.08 18.55 -3.80
C CYS A 160 15.48 18.24 -3.24
N LYS A 161 15.83 18.78 -2.08
CA LYS A 161 17.16 18.63 -1.48
C LYS A 161 17.23 17.45 -0.51
N ALA A 162 18.39 16.81 -0.44
CA ALA A 162 18.67 15.78 0.56
C ALA A 162 18.50 16.32 1.99
N GLY A 163 18.00 15.47 2.89
CA GLY A 163 17.69 15.84 4.28
C GLY A 163 16.38 16.59 4.48
N TYR A 164 15.61 16.83 3.42
CA TYR A 164 14.26 17.40 3.53
C TYR A 164 13.18 16.31 3.45
N GLN A 165 12.10 16.55 4.19
CA GLN A 165 11.00 15.61 4.29
C GLN A 165 10.15 15.61 3.01
N HIS A 166 9.60 14.44 2.71
CA HIS A 166 8.61 14.26 1.67
C HIS A 166 7.37 15.11 1.97
N HIS A 167 7.03 16.02 1.05
CA HIS A 167 5.88 16.90 1.18
C HIS A 167 4.84 16.56 0.12
N LEU A 168 3.82 15.80 0.53
CA LEU A 168 2.72 15.41 -0.34
C LEU A 168 1.68 16.52 -0.44
N THR A 169 1.74 17.30 -1.51
CA THR A 169 0.73 18.31 -1.86
C THR A 169 -0.40 17.70 -2.68
N LYS A 170 -1.49 18.46 -2.87
CA LYS A 170 -2.59 18.02 -3.76
C LYS A 170 -2.13 17.82 -5.20
N ASP A 171 -1.24 18.67 -5.69
CA ASP A 171 -0.75 18.58 -7.07
C ASP A 171 0.24 17.41 -7.22
N TYR A 172 1.05 17.14 -6.19
CA TYR A 172 1.88 15.94 -6.18
C TYR A 172 1.03 14.66 -6.15
N LEU A 173 -0.04 14.63 -5.33
CA LEU A 173 -0.96 13.49 -5.31
C LEU A 173 -1.61 13.25 -6.68
N LYS A 174 -2.06 14.31 -7.36
CA LYS A 174 -2.59 14.20 -8.74
C LYS A 174 -1.54 13.67 -9.72
N HIS A 175 -0.28 14.13 -9.58
CA HIS A 175 0.82 13.62 -10.39
C HIS A 175 1.02 12.11 -10.15
N LEU A 176 1.05 11.67 -8.90
CA LEU A 176 1.17 10.26 -8.53
C LEU A 176 0.04 9.41 -9.11
N GLN A 177 -1.20 9.90 -9.01
CA GLN A 177 -2.38 9.24 -9.59
C GLN A 177 -2.28 9.15 -11.12
N LYS A 178 -1.92 10.26 -11.77
CA LYS A 178 -1.74 10.28 -13.23
C LYS A 178 -0.61 9.35 -13.67
N SER A 179 0.52 9.36 -12.99
CA SER A 179 1.65 8.46 -13.28
C SER A 179 1.24 6.99 -13.22
N LEU A 180 0.45 6.59 -12.21
CA LEU A 180 -0.07 5.22 -12.14
C LEU A 180 -1.01 4.91 -13.32
N MET A 181 -1.93 5.83 -13.64
CA MET A 181 -2.85 5.66 -14.76
C MET A 181 -2.09 5.49 -16.09
N ASP A 182 -1.07 6.32 -16.33
CA ASP A 182 -0.26 6.28 -17.55
C ASP A 182 0.50 4.92 -17.67
N ILE A 183 1.04 4.41 -16.57
CA ILE A 183 1.69 3.09 -16.53
C ILE A 183 0.67 1.98 -16.79
N CYS A 184 -0.44 1.95 -16.06
CA CYS A 184 -1.47 0.92 -16.25
C CYS A 184 -2.03 0.91 -17.67
N GLN A 185 -2.24 2.09 -18.28
CA GLN A 185 -2.68 2.19 -19.66
C GLN A 185 -1.64 1.61 -20.64
N ARG A 186 -0.37 1.89 -20.43
CA ARG A 186 0.72 1.35 -21.25
C ARG A 186 0.82 -0.17 -21.15
N GLU A 187 0.66 -0.72 -19.95
CA GLU A 187 0.70 -2.16 -19.69
C GLU A 187 -0.62 -2.87 -20.04
N GLY A 188 -1.64 -2.13 -20.50
CA GLY A 188 -2.95 -2.69 -20.83
C GLY A 188 -3.79 -3.13 -19.62
N LEU A 189 -3.42 -2.72 -18.41
CA LEU A 189 -4.10 -3.12 -17.18
C LEU A 189 -5.41 -2.35 -16.96
N HIS A 190 -6.36 -2.96 -16.28
CA HIS A 190 -7.63 -2.34 -15.92
C HIS A 190 -7.41 -1.13 -14.99
N GLN A 191 -7.90 0.02 -15.42
CA GLN A 191 -7.68 1.29 -14.77
C GLN A 191 -9.01 2.00 -14.48
N VAL A 192 -9.06 2.76 -13.39
CA VAL A 192 -10.10 3.76 -13.12
C VAL A 192 -9.53 5.16 -13.23
N ASP A 193 -10.39 6.13 -13.51
CA ASP A 193 -10.01 7.53 -13.43
C ASP A 193 -9.83 7.94 -11.96
N LEU A 194 -8.57 8.02 -11.53
CA LEU A 194 -8.19 8.42 -10.16
C LEU A 194 -8.30 9.94 -9.96
N LEU A 195 -8.42 10.73 -11.04
CA LEU A 195 -8.46 12.19 -10.97
C LEU A 195 -9.88 12.72 -10.80
N SER A 196 -10.89 11.97 -11.27
CA SER A 196 -12.28 12.30 -11.06
C SER A 196 -12.73 11.99 -9.63
N PRO A 197 -13.60 12.82 -9.04
CA PRO A 197 -14.18 12.52 -7.74
C PRO A 197 -14.94 11.19 -7.79
N ALA A 198 -14.84 10.38 -6.72
CA ALA A 198 -15.68 9.20 -6.58
C ALA A 198 -17.16 9.63 -6.47
N ALA A 199 -18.06 8.90 -7.14
CA ALA A 199 -19.51 9.15 -7.07
C ALA A 199 -20.00 9.00 -5.61
N ASP A 200 -19.56 7.93 -4.95
CA ASP A 200 -19.83 7.67 -3.55
C ASP A 200 -18.54 7.72 -2.73
N LYS A 201 -18.59 8.42 -1.60
CA LYS A 201 -17.45 8.59 -0.71
C LYS A 201 -17.74 7.91 0.62
N ILE A 202 -16.97 6.88 0.94
CA ILE A 202 -16.93 6.31 2.28
C ILE A 202 -15.56 6.50 2.88
N THR A 203 -15.48 6.75 4.18
CA THR A 203 -14.21 6.77 4.88
C THR A 203 -13.66 5.36 5.05
N GLN A 204 -12.33 5.24 5.23
CA GLN A 204 -11.72 3.94 5.54
C GLN A 204 -12.34 3.30 6.80
N GLN A 205 -12.69 4.11 7.78
CA GLN A 205 -13.31 3.66 9.01
C GLN A 205 -14.71 3.08 8.76
N GLU A 206 -15.52 3.74 7.94
CA GLU A 206 -16.84 3.25 7.51
C GLU A 206 -16.70 1.96 6.70
N TYR A 207 -15.76 1.89 5.77
CA TYR A 207 -15.48 0.67 4.99
C TYR A 207 -15.13 -0.51 5.90
N HIS A 208 -14.19 -0.32 6.85
CA HIS A 208 -13.85 -1.40 7.79
C HIS A 208 -15.00 -1.76 8.72
N ALA A 209 -15.83 -0.79 9.12
CA ALA A 209 -17.04 -1.08 9.93
C ALA A 209 -18.05 -1.92 9.15
N GLN A 210 -18.29 -1.58 7.86
CA GLN A 210 -19.16 -2.37 6.98
C GLN A 210 -18.61 -3.80 6.78
N ARG A 211 -17.31 -3.95 6.54
CA ARG A 211 -16.65 -5.26 6.39
C ARG A 211 -16.80 -6.13 7.64
N ARG A 212 -16.54 -5.57 8.82
CA ARG A 212 -16.74 -6.30 10.08
C ARG A 212 -18.20 -6.68 10.30
N GLY A 213 -19.13 -5.77 9.98
CA GLY A 213 -20.57 -6.05 10.06
C GLY A 213 -20.98 -7.19 9.13
N GLN A 214 -20.46 -7.21 7.90
CA GLN A 214 -20.72 -8.29 6.94
C GLN A 214 -20.17 -9.63 7.44
N LEU A 215 -18.92 -9.66 7.94
CA LEU A 215 -18.31 -10.88 8.47
C LEU A 215 -19.14 -11.47 9.62
N ASN A 216 -19.57 -10.63 10.56
CA ASN A 216 -20.42 -11.08 11.67
C ASN A 216 -21.77 -11.65 11.18
N LEU A 217 -22.34 -11.02 10.15
CA LEU A 217 -23.58 -11.51 9.53
C LEU A 217 -23.35 -12.85 8.82
N ASP A 218 -22.24 -13.00 8.11
CA ASP A 218 -21.90 -14.24 7.42
C ASP A 218 -21.67 -15.39 8.40
N ILE A 219 -20.98 -15.14 9.52
CA ILE A 219 -20.81 -16.12 10.60
C ILE A 219 -22.18 -16.54 11.17
N ALA A 220 -23.04 -15.57 11.52
CA ALA A 220 -24.37 -15.86 12.03
C ALA A 220 -25.22 -16.65 11.03
N ASN A 221 -25.12 -16.35 9.75
CA ASN A 221 -25.80 -17.08 8.67
C ASN A 221 -25.29 -18.52 8.53
N MET A 222 -23.97 -18.73 8.69
CA MET A 222 -23.37 -20.07 8.66
C MET A 222 -23.85 -20.93 9.83
N GLU A 223 -23.99 -20.35 11.04
CA GLU A 223 -24.56 -21.02 12.21
C GLU A 223 -26.00 -21.41 11.95
N LEU A 224 -26.84 -20.48 11.44
CA LEU A 224 -28.23 -20.75 11.10
C LEU A 224 -28.41 -21.87 10.06
N LEU A 225 -27.52 -21.85 9.02
CA LEU A 225 -27.51 -22.93 8.01
C LEU A 225 -27.12 -24.27 8.60
N GLY A 226 -26.17 -24.31 9.56
CA GLY A 226 -25.78 -25.50 10.29
C GLY A 226 -26.96 -26.10 11.07
N ASP A 227 -27.86 -25.26 11.57
CA ASP A 227 -29.09 -25.65 12.30
C ASP A 227 -30.30 -25.93 11.37
N GLY A 228 -30.09 -25.86 10.04
CA GLY A 228 -31.16 -26.07 9.05
C GLY A 228 -32.15 -24.91 8.92
N ILE A 229 -31.77 -23.71 9.39
CA ILE A 229 -32.61 -22.51 9.37
C ILE A 229 -32.21 -21.67 8.14
N THR A 230 -33.18 -21.12 7.43
CA THR A 230 -32.95 -20.26 6.29
C THR A 230 -32.34 -18.92 6.75
N PRO A 231 -31.21 -18.44 6.19
CA PRO A 231 -30.58 -17.17 6.56
C PRO A 231 -31.54 -16.00 6.35
N MET A 232 -31.55 -15.07 7.29
CA MET A 232 -32.51 -13.94 7.25
C MET A 232 -32.08 -12.77 6.39
N HIS A 233 -30.79 -12.62 6.06
CA HIS A 233 -30.34 -11.50 5.22
C HIS A 233 -29.01 -11.76 4.53
N LEU A 234 -28.85 -11.21 3.34
CA LEU A 234 -27.81 -11.68 2.45
C LEU A 234 -26.63 -10.73 2.29
N SER A 235 -26.74 -9.44 2.54
CA SER A 235 -25.59 -8.53 2.42
C SER A 235 -25.85 -7.16 3.04
N LEU A 236 -24.89 -6.69 3.83
CA LEU A 236 -24.77 -5.29 4.28
C LEU A 236 -23.94 -4.44 3.30
N ILE A 237 -23.26 -5.10 2.37
CA ILE A 237 -22.41 -4.44 1.38
C ILE A 237 -23.11 -4.57 0.03
N HIS A 238 -23.78 -3.51 -0.40
CA HIS A 238 -24.17 -3.40 -1.80
C HIS A 238 -22.91 -3.13 -2.62
N ILE A 239 -22.47 -4.15 -3.34
CA ILE A 239 -21.40 -4.00 -4.35
C ILE A 239 -22.06 -3.44 -5.61
N SER A 240 -22.43 -2.18 -5.58
CA SER A 240 -22.64 -1.38 -6.77
C SER A 240 -21.43 -0.47 -6.90
N GLU A 241 -20.44 -0.87 -7.68
CA GLU A 241 -19.15 -0.25 -7.94
C GLU A 241 -18.22 -0.09 -6.70
N PRO A 242 -16.92 -0.31 -6.85
CA PRO A 242 -15.99 -0.19 -5.73
C PRO A 242 -15.92 1.26 -5.27
N THR A 243 -16.48 1.50 -4.10
CA THR A 243 -16.32 2.75 -3.38
C THR A 243 -14.85 2.92 -3.02
N ARG A 244 -14.25 4.05 -3.39
CA ARG A 244 -12.86 4.35 -3.07
C ARG A 244 -12.77 4.77 -1.60
N PRO A 245 -12.03 4.05 -0.72
CA PRO A 245 -11.67 4.59 0.58
C PRO A 245 -10.67 5.74 0.41
N TYR A 246 -10.88 6.82 1.10
CA TYR A 246 -9.98 7.97 1.18
C TYR A 246 -8.93 7.78 2.26
#